data_5fa2b9fba06d1542d79ba81450224ba8
#
_entry.id   5fa2b9fba06d1542d79ba81450224ba8
#
_cell.length_a   1.000
_cell.length_b   1.000
_cell.length_c   1.000
_cell.angle_alpha   90.00
_cell.angle_beta   90.00
_cell.angle_gamma   90.00
#
_symmetry.space_group_name_H-M   'P 1'
#
loop_
_entity.id
_entity.type
_entity.pdbx_description
1 polymer ?
#
loop_
_entity_poly.entity_id
_entity_poly.type
_entity_poly.pdbx_seq_one_letter_code
_entity_poly.pdbx_strand_id
1 'polypeptide(L)'
;RNDLWGGSLHNRLRLHRGIVHAVREKVGGDYPLLIKLGVEDGFPGGLEFREGLAAAEILAAEGVDAIEVSLGLRGRLYDQTEYRSGITRPEREAYYRHWCREIRQRVSVPVIAVGGVRSFGTAEELIRKEEADLVSLSRPLIREPDLIRRWQAGDRRPSTCVSCNRCMEALLEAKPLACYGPKSEKR
;
A
#
# COMPACT_ATOMS: atom_id res chain seq x y z
N ARG A 1 12.38 20.82 8.19
CA ARG A 1 11.84 22.15 7.84
C ARG A 1 11.36 22.86 9.09
N ASN A 2 11.66 24.16 9.19
CA ASN A 2 11.27 25.02 10.32
C ASN A 2 10.25 26.08 9.91
N ASP A 3 9.58 25.89 8.78
CA ASP A 3 8.55 26.77 8.24
C ASP A 3 7.14 26.19 8.46
N LEU A 4 6.12 26.83 7.89
CA LEU A 4 4.72 26.41 7.99
C LEU A 4 4.41 25.03 7.35
N TRP A 5 5.39 24.37 6.73
CA TRP A 5 5.27 23.05 6.10
C TRP A 5 6.03 21.98 6.86
N GLY A 6 6.61 22.30 8.02
CA GLY A 6 7.41 21.39 8.82
C GLY A 6 7.14 21.51 10.31
N GLY A 7 7.83 20.72 11.10
CA GLY A 7 7.65 20.66 12.55
C GLY A 7 6.42 19.87 12.95
N SER A 8 5.36 20.51 13.43
CA SER A 8 4.14 19.84 13.91
C SER A 8 3.47 18.97 12.84
N LEU A 9 2.77 17.91 13.25
CA LEU A 9 1.99 17.06 12.35
C LEU A 9 1.01 17.89 11.50
N HIS A 10 0.34 18.85 12.10
CA HIS A 10 -0.57 19.77 11.39
C HIS A 10 0.12 20.50 10.22
N ASN A 11 1.32 21.01 10.43
CA ASN A 11 2.08 21.67 9.37
C ASN A 11 2.54 20.67 8.29
N ARG A 12 2.99 19.48 8.67
CA ARG A 12 3.40 18.44 7.72
C ARG A 12 2.25 17.91 6.87
N LEU A 13 1.03 17.88 7.41
CA LEU A 13 -0.19 17.51 6.66
C LEU A 13 -0.75 18.63 5.80
N ARG A 14 -0.27 19.88 5.90
CA ARG A 14 -0.79 21.02 5.15
C ARG A 14 -0.88 20.78 3.64
N LEU A 15 0.14 20.15 3.06
CA LEU A 15 0.14 19.80 1.63
C LEU A 15 -0.95 18.79 1.29
N HIS A 16 -1.05 17.70 2.06
CA HIS A 16 -2.06 16.65 1.84
C HIS A 16 -3.47 17.23 1.93
N ARG A 17 -3.75 18.00 2.97
CA ARG A 17 -5.03 18.67 3.18
C ARG A 17 -5.37 19.60 2.03
N GLY A 18 -4.42 20.45 1.61
CA GLY A 18 -4.59 21.36 0.48
C GLY A 18 -4.90 20.62 -0.83
N ILE A 19 -4.25 19.47 -1.07
CA ILE A 19 -4.53 18.63 -2.24
C ILE A 19 -5.93 18.02 -2.15
N VAL A 20 -6.31 17.43 -1.00
CA VAL A 20 -7.64 16.84 -0.80
C VAL A 20 -8.73 17.86 -1.06
N HIS A 21 -8.63 19.06 -0.48
CA HIS A 21 -9.61 20.12 -0.67
C HIS A 21 -9.68 20.59 -2.14
N ALA A 22 -8.53 20.85 -2.77
CA ALA A 22 -8.49 21.29 -4.16
C ALA A 22 -9.07 20.24 -5.13
N VAL A 23 -8.83 18.95 -4.87
CA VAL A 23 -9.44 17.86 -5.68
C VAL A 23 -10.94 17.81 -5.45
N ARG A 24 -11.42 17.87 -4.18
CA ARG A 24 -12.85 17.86 -3.86
C ARG A 24 -13.60 19.04 -4.49
N GLU A 25 -13.03 20.23 -4.49
CA GLU A 25 -13.61 21.38 -5.19
C GLU A 25 -13.81 21.14 -6.69
N LYS A 26 -12.95 20.34 -7.33
CA LYS A 26 -13.01 20.05 -8.77
C LYS A 26 -13.93 18.89 -9.12
N VAL A 27 -13.92 17.82 -8.32
CA VAL A 27 -14.60 16.56 -8.67
C VAL A 27 -15.92 16.36 -7.91
N GLY A 28 -16.19 17.15 -6.88
CA GLY A 28 -17.36 16.99 -6.02
C GLY A 28 -17.24 15.89 -4.99
N GLY A 29 -18.31 15.66 -4.22
CA GLY A 29 -18.35 14.67 -3.13
C GLY A 29 -18.48 13.23 -3.60
N ASP A 30 -19.09 12.99 -4.76
CA ASP A 30 -19.44 11.66 -5.23
C ASP A 30 -18.30 10.93 -5.99
N TYR A 31 -17.23 11.65 -6.33
CA TYR A 31 -16.08 11.05 -7.02
C TYR A 31 -15.13 10.41 -6.01
N PRO A 32 -14.81 9.10 -6.14
CA PRO A 32 -13.92 8.43 -5.17
C PRO A 32 -12.52 9.05 -5.13
N LEU A 33 -12.09 9.49 -3.95
CA LEU A 33 -10.77 10.05 -3.67
C LEU A 33 -10.02 9.18 -2.67
N LEU A 34 -9.03 8.45 -3.14
CA LEU A 34 -8.22 7.54 -2.33
C LEU A 34 -6.84 8.14 -2.09
N ILE A 35 -6.26 7.85 -0.94
CA ILE A 35 -4.87 8.21 -0.64
C ILE A 35 -4.04 6.97 -0.31
N LYS A 36 -2.82 6.91 -0.87
CA LYS A 36 -1.79 6.00 -0.39
C LYS A 36 -0.93 6.73 0.63
N LEU A 37 -0.98 6.29 1.88
CA LEU A 37 -0.35 6.94 3.01
C LEU A 37 0.79 6.11 3.58
N GLY A 38 2.01 6.68 3.62
CA GLY A 38 3.11 6.15 4.41
C GLY A 38 2.87 6.50 5.88
N VAL A 39 2.68 5.48 6.73
CA VAL A 39 2.28 5.67 8.13
C VAL A 39 3.42 5.56 9.12
N GLU A 40 4.58 5.11 8.66
CA GLU A 40 5.81 5.02 9.45
C GLU A 40 7.02 5.11 8.51
N ASP A 41 8.09 5.78 8.94
CA ASP A 41 9.34 5.79 8.21
C ASP A 41 10.25 4.64 8.67
N GLY A 42 11.04 4.07 7.76
CA GLY A 42 11.93 2.95 8.04
C GLY A 42 13.25 3.36 8.72
N PHE A 43 13.30 4.42 9.55
CA PHE A 43 14.54 4.86 10.22
C PHE A 43 14.27 5.69 11.47
N PRO A 44 15.21 5.68 12.48
CA PRO A 44 15.08 6.47 13.69
C PRO A 44 15.01 7.98 13.41
N GLY A 45 14.07 8.65 14.09
CA GLY A 45 13.84 10.09 13.91
C GLY A 45 13.00 10.44 12.68
N GLY A 46 12.53 9.44 11.93
CA GLY A 46 11.50 9.59 10.92
C GLY A 46 10.08 9.66 11.50
N LEU A 47 9.08 9.51 10.64
CA LEU A 47 7.67 9.43 11.04
C LEU A 47 7.44 8.16 11.87
N GLU A 48 6.93 8.30 13.08
CA GLU A 48 6.51 7.19 13.92
C GLU A 48 5.06 6.78 13.61
N PHE A 49 4.73 5.50 13.76
CA PHE A 49 3.38 4.99 13.46
C PHE A 49 2.27 5.74 14.20
N ARG A 50 2.51 6.16 15.46
CA ARG A 50 1.53 6.98 16.22
C ARG A 50 1.15 8.26 15.48
N GLU A 51 2.09 8.94 14.85
CA GLU A 51 1.83 10.14 14.06
C GLU A 51 1.16 9.79 12.71
N GLY A 52 1.58 8.68 12.09
CA GLY A 52 0.93 8.17 10.87
C GLY A 52 -0.53 7.78 11.09
N LEU A 53 -0.85 7.18 12.22
CA LEU A 53 -2.23 6.89 12.64
C LEU A 53 -3.04 8.18 12.80
N ALA A 54 -2.51 9.18 13.49
CA ALA A 54 -3.16 10.47 13.64
C ALA A 54 -3.34 11.20 12.28
N ALA A 55 -2.38 11.04 11.37
CA ALA A 55 -2.48 11.55 10.01
C ALA A 55 -3.64 10.88 9.25
N ALA A 56 -3.79 9.56 9.38
CA ALA A 56 -4.89 8.81 8.76
C ALA A 56 -6.25 9.27 9.29
N GLU A 57 -6.41 9.47 10.60
CA GLU A 57 -7.63 10.00 11.22
C GLU A 57 -7.98 11.39 10.68
N ILE A 58 -7.01 12.29 10.60
CA ILE A 58 -7.22 13.65 10.07
C ILE A 58 -7.64 13.62 8.61
N LEU A 59 -6.95 12.85 7.76
CA LEU A 59 -7.24 12.78 6.32
C LEU A 59 -8.58 12.11 6.04
N ALA A 60 -8.96 11.08 6.82
CA ALA A 60 -10.29 10.49 6.74
C ALA A 60 -11.39 11.50 7.05
N ALA A 61 -11.20 12.33 8.09
CA ALA A 61 -12.16 13.38 8.46
C ALA A 61 -12.22 14.54 7.43
N GLU A 62 -11.19 14.73 6.62
CA GLU A 62 -11.11 15.79 5.61
C GLU A 62 -11.57 15.38 4.21
N GLY A 63 -12.12 14.18 4.06
CA GLY A 63 -12.85 13.80 2.85
C GLY A 63 -12.11 12.92 1.86
N VAL A 64 -11.12 12.14 2.29
CA VAL A 64 -10.70 10.97 1.51
C VAL A 64 -11.71 9.83 1.73
N ASP A 65 -11.95 9.02 0.69
CA ASP A 65 -12.92 7.93 0.74
C ASP A 65 -12.29 6.57 1.06
N ALA A 66 -10.97 6.43 0.96
CA ALA A 66 -10.25 5.24 1.38
C ALA A 66 -8.76 5.54 1.58
N ILE A 67 -8.10 4.74 2.43
CA ILE A 67 -6.66 4.86 2.74
C ILE A 67 -5.94 3.55 2.40
N GLU A 68 -5.00 3.60 1.46
CA GLU A 68 -4.04 2.50 1.22
C GLU A 68 -2.83 2.69 2.15
N VAL A 69 -2.64 1.74 3.06
CA VAL A 69 -1.60 1.81 4.09
C VAL A 69 -0.26 1.33 3.57
N SER A 70 0.79 2.14 3.69
CA SER A 70 2.13 1.85 3.18
C SER A 70 3.21 2.27 4.17
N LEU A 71 4.46 1.91 3.86
CA LEU A 71 5.64 2.50 4.47
C LEU A 71 5.84 3.93 3.93
N GLY A 72 6.34 4.82 4.78
CA GLY A 72 6.80 6.16 4.42
C GLY A 72 8.17 6.13 3.74
N LEU A 73 9.08 6.98 4.19
CA LEU A 73 10.42 7.03 3.65
C LEU A 73 11.26 5.86 4.16
N ARG A 74 12.14 5.35 3.29
CA ARG A 74 13.20 4.42 3.68
C ARG A 74 14.49 5.19 3.95
N GLY A 75 15.18 4.87 5.02
CA GLY A 75 16.55 5.34 5.23
C GLY A 75 17.56 4.62 4.32
N ARG A 76 18.69 5.27 3.99
CA ARG A 76 19.75 4.66 3.18
C ARG A 76 20.34 3.37 3.78
N LEU A 77 20.20 3.18 5.08
CA LEU A 77 20.78 2.06 5.84
C LEU A 77 19.75 0.98 6.19
N TYR A 78 18.52 1.06 5.65
CA TYR A 78 17.45 0.13 6.01
C TYR A 78 17.15 -0.84 4.89
N ASP A 79 17.17 -2.12 5.22
CA ASP A 79 16.78 -3.23 4.33
C ASP A 79 15.27 -3.26 4.04
N GLN A 80 14.48 -2.57 4.87
CA GLN A 80 13.03 -2.53 4.70
C GLN A 80 12.66 -1.44 3.70
N THR A 81 12.06 -1.88 2.60
CA THR A 81 11.51 -1.01 1.57
C THR A 81 10.00 -1.20 1.51
N GLU A 82 9.31 -0.23 0.91
CA GLU A 82 7.90 -0.30 0.59
C GLU A 82 7.56 -1.48 -0.34
N TYR A 83 8.54 -2.05 -1.03
CA TYR A 83 8.39 -3.22 -1.91
C TYR A 83 9.43 -4.31 -1.58
N ARG A 84 9.19 -5.06 -0.53
CA ARG A 84 10.08 -6.14 -0.08
C ARG A 84 10.28 -7.20 -1.15
N SER A 85 11.49 -7.78 -1.18
CA SER A 85 11.84 -8.87 -2.11
C SER A 85 11.63 -10.25 -1.49
N GLY A 86 11.59 -11.29 -2.35
CA GLY A 86 11.54 -12.68 -1.92
C GLY A 86 10.28 -13.07 -1.14
N ILE A 87 9.13 -12.47 -1.46
CA ILE A 87 7.84 -12.87 -0.88
C ILE A 87 7.36 -14.12 -1.63
N THR A 88 7.63 -15.28 -1.06
CA THR A 88 7.30 -16.58 -1.68
C THR A 88 6.43 -17.46 -0.79
N ARG A 89 6.17 -17.05 0.46
CA ARG A 89 5.39 -17.80 1.45
C ARG A 89 4.31 -16.90 2.04
N PRO A 90 3.12 -17.45 2.39
CA PRO A 90 2.01 -16.68 2.97
C PRO A 90 2.39 -15.89 4.22
N GLU A 91 3.27 -16.42 5.07
CA GLU A 91 3.70 -15.80 6.32
C GLU A 91 4.49 -14.49 6.10
N ARG A 92 4.99 -14.29 4.89
CA ARG A 92 5.71 -13.07 4.47
C ARG A 92 4.84 -12.09 3.71
N GLU A 93 3.62 -12.47 3.36
CA GLU A 93 2.64 -11.62 2.69
C GLU A 93 2.01 -10.62 3.66
N ALA A 94 1.33 -9.60 3.13
CA ALA A 94 0.60 -8.59 3.90
C ALA A 94 1.43 -8.00 5.06
N TYR A 95 2.66 -7.60 4.78
CA TYR A 95 3.62 -7.19 5.81
C TYR A 95 3.27 -5.86 6.50
N TYR A 96 2.22 -5.15 6.06
CA TYR A 96 1.65 -3.97 6.71
C TYR A 96 0.31 -4.26 7.42
N ARG A 97 -0.11 -5.53 7.52
CA ARG A 97 -1.41 -5.92 8.08
C ARG A 97 -1.66 -5.38 9.49
N HIS A 98 -0.63 -5.30 10.33
CA HIS A 98 -0.75 -4.77 11.67
C HIS A 98 -1.13 -3.29 11.67
N TRP A 99 -0.53 -2.46 10.82
CA TRP A 99 -0.92 -1.06 10.66
C TRP A 99 -2.33 -0.92 10.08
N CYS A 100 -2.67 -1.73 9.06
CA CYS A 100 -4.02 -1.72 8.50
C CYS A 100 -5.08 -1.97 9.57
N ARG A 101 -4.88 -3.01 10.40
CA ARG A 101 -5.80 -3.36 11.49
C ARG A 101 -5.98 -2.22 12.48
N GLU A 102 -4.89 -1.58 12.91
CA GLU A 102 -4.97 -0.48 13.88
C GLU A 102 -5.62 0.77 13.29
N ILE A 103 -5.30 1.13 12.04
CA ILE A 103 -5.91 2.25 11.35
C ILE A 103 -7.41 2.00 11.13
N ARG A 104 -7.80 0.79 10.70
CA ARG A 104 -9.19 0.42 10.47
C ARG A 104 -10.08 0.60 11.71
N GLN A 105 -9.52 0.38 12.91
CA GLN A 105 -10.23 0.59 14.17
C GLN A 105 -10.45 2.07 14.51
N ARG A 106 -9.78 2.99 13.84
CA ARG A 106 -9.73 4.41 14.19
C ARG A 106 -10.32 5.33 13.13
N VAL A 107 -10.46 4.86 11.89
CA VAL A 107 -11.03 5.65 10.79
C VAL A 107 -12.40 5.14 10.39
N SER A 108 -13.23 6.03 9.83
CA SER A 108 -14.56 5.69 9.32
C SER A 108 -14.59 5.29 7.84
N VAL A 109 -13.46 5.44 7.15
CA VAL A 109 -13.33 5.12 5.71
C VAL A 109 -12.66 3.77 5.50
N PRO A 110 -12.91 3.08 4.39
CA PRO A 110 -12.27 1.82 4.06
C PRO A 110 -10.75 1.88 4.09
N VAL A 111 -10.14 0.84 4.64
CA VAL A 111 -8.68 0.65 4.68
C VAL A 111 -8.26 -0.41 3.67
N ILE A 112 -7.28 -0.07 2.84
CA ILE A 112 -6.76 -0.91 1.78
C ILE A 112 -5.42 -1.49 2.22
N ALA A 113 -5.33 -2.81 2.32
CA ALA A 113 -4.06 -3.49 2.61
C ALA A 113 -3.25 -3.68 1.33
N VAL A 114 -2.00 -3.23 1.35
CA VAL A 114 -0.98 -3.54 0.36
C VAL A 114 0.22 -4.19 1.05
N GLY A 115 1.11 -4.78 0.29
CA GLY A 115 2.37 -5.25 0.85
C GLY A 115 2.61 -6.75 0.66
N GLY A 116 2.99 -7.13 -0.56
CA GLY A 116 3.43 -8.49 -0.87
C GLY A 116 2.33 -9.54 -0.97
N VAL A 117 1.06 -9.17 -0.92
CA VAL A 117 -0.05 -10.11 -1.11
C VAL A 117 0.02 -10.71 -2.51
N ARG A 118 -0.01 -12.05 -2.59
CA ARG A 118 0.05 -12.83 -3.83
C ARG A 118 -0.84 -14.07 -3.79
N SER A 119 -1.41 -14.39 -2.64
CA SER A 119 -2.27 -15.55 -2.41
C SER A 119 -3.70 -15.11 -2.19
N PHE A 120 -4.66 -15.85 -2.79
CA PHE A 120 -6.08 -15.66 -2.52
C PHE A 120 -6.39 -15.83 -1.04
N GLY A 121 -5.84 -16.88 -0.41
CA GLY A 121 -6.08 -17.14 1.02
C GLY A 121 -5.62 -16.01 1.94
N THR A 122 -4.48 -15.37 1.67
CA THR A 122 -4.03 -14.20 2.44
C THR A 122 -4.97 -13.01 2.23
N ALA A 123 -5.41 -12.75 1.00
CA ALA A 123 -6.37 -11.68 0.70
C ALA A 123 -7.72 -11.91 1.41
N GLU A 124 -8.26 -13.14 1.33
CA GLU A 124 -9.50 -13.53 2.01
C GLU A 124 -9.38 -13.43 3.53
N GLU A 125 -8.24 -13.84 4.09
CA GLU A 125 -7.99 -13.77 5.53
C GLU A 125 -7.99 -12.35 6.06
N LEU A 126 -7.35 -11.39 5.36
CA LEU A 126 -7.32 -9.97 5.74
C LEU A 126 -8.74 -9.41 5.88
N ILE A 127 -9.61 -9.70 4.92
CA ILE A 127 -11.01 -9.24 4.95
C ILE A 127 -11.80 -9.96 6.05
N ARG A 128 -11.70 -11.30 6.12
CA ARG A 128 -12.43 -12.10 7.11
C ARG A 128 -12.06 -11.78 8.55
N LYS A 129 -10.79 -11.43 8.82
CA LYS A 129 -10.32 -11.01 10.16
C LYS A 129 -10.50 -9.52 10.42
N GLU A 130 -11.15 -8.82 9.52
CA GLU A 130 -11.39 -7.38 9.61
C GLU A 130 -10.10 -6.56 9.80
N GLU A 131 -9.00 -7.03 9.23
CA GLU A 131 -7.73 -6.31 9.25
C GLU A 131 -7.62 -5.25 8.15
N ALA A 132 -8.43 -5.40 7.09
CA ALA A 132 -8.61 -4.43 6.01
C ALA A 132 -9.99 -4.61 5.37
N ASP A 133 -10.44 -3.63 4.61
CA ASP A 133 -11.69 -3.67 3.85
C ASP A 133 -11.46 -4.04 2.38
N LEU A 134 -10.28 -3.71 1.86
CA LEU A 134 -9.86 -3.98 0.48
C LEU A 134 -8.40 -4.45 0.45
N VAL A 135 -8.03 -5.12 -0.64
CA VAL A 135 -6.64 -5.56 -0.87
C VAL A 135 -6.14 -5.03 -2.20
N SER A 136 -4.95 -4.42 -2.18
CA SER A 136 -4.26 -3.89 -3.35
C SER A 136 -3.14 -4.82 -3.80
N LEU A 137 -3.08 -5.09 -5.10
CA LEU A 137 -2.08 -5.93 -5.75
C LEU A 137 -1.35 -5.14 -6.83
N SER A 138 -0.02 -5.26 -6.91
CA SER A 138 0.79 -4.63 -7.94
C SER A 138 1.61 -5.68 -8.71
N ARG A 139 2.76 -6.11 -8.19
CA ARG A 139 3.66 -7.05 -8.86
C ARG A 139 3.03 -8.39 -9.28
N PRO A 140 2.10 -8.98 -8.51
CA PRO A 140 1.34 -10.14 -8.96
C PRO A 140 0.59 -9.90 -10.26
N LEU A 141 -0.03 -8.72 -10.43
CA LEU A 141 -0.76 -8.35 -11.66
C LEU A 141 0.18 -7.99 -12.83
N ILE A 142 1.38 -7.50 -12.56
CA ILE A 142 2.42 -7.35 -13.61
C ILE A 142 2.84 -8.72 -14.14
N ARG A 143 2.88 -9.73 -13.28
CA ARG A 143 3.25 -11.10 -13.64
C ARG A 143 2.11 -11.85 -14.33
N GLU A 144 0.90 -11.70 -13.82
CA GLU A 144 -0.33 -12.39 -14.23
C GLU A 144 -1.47 -11.37 -14.29
N PRO A 145 -1.66 -10.66 -15.41
CA PRO A 145 -2.72 -9.65 -15.53
C PRO A 145 -4.14 -10.21 -15.34
N ASP A 146 -4.34 -11.49 -15.61
CA ASP A 146 -5.59 -12.23 -15.45
C ASP A 146 -5.74 -12.92 -14.08
N LEU A 147 -4.86 -12.66 -13.12
CA LEU A 147 -4.84 -13.32 -11.80
C LEU A 147 -6.22 -13.29 -11.11
N ILE A 148 -6.89 -12.15 -11.12
CA ILE A 148 -8.20 -12.02 -10.46
C ILE A 148 -9.26 -12.88 -11.16
N ARG A 149 -9.27 -12.89 -12.51
CA ARG A 149 -10.19 -13.75 -13.28
C ARG A 149 -9.94 -15.23 -13.00
N ARG A 150 -8.67 -15.63 -12.88
CA ARG A 150 -8.27 -16.99 -12.53
C ARG A 150 -8.80 -17.38 -11.14
N TRP A 151 -8.67 -16.50 -10.14
CA TRP A 151 -9.21 -16.72 -8.81
C TRP A 151 -10.74 -16.81 -8.81
N GLN A 152 -11.42 -15.94 -9.55
CA GLN A 152 -12.89 -15.97 -9.71
C GLN A 152 -13.37 -17.26 -10.39
N ALA A 153 -12.59 -17.82 -11.31
CA ALA A 153 -12.86 -19.09 -11.96
C ALA A 153 -12.59 -20.33 -11.06
N GLY A 154 -12.18 -20.11 -9.79
CA GLY A 154 -11.93 -21.19 -8.83
C GLY A 154 -10.48 -21.68 -8.73
N ASP A 155 -9.57 -21.26 -9.60
CA ASP A 155 -8.16 -21.57 -9.46
C ASP A 155 -7.49 -20.58 -8.49
N ARG A 156 -7.50 -20.91 -7.21
CA ARG A 156 -7.01 -20.09 -6.10
C ARG A 156 -5.52 -20.26 -5.80
N ARG A 157 -4.75 -20.88 -6.70
CA ARG A 157 -3.29 -20.98 -6.53
C ARG A 157 -2.68 -19.59 -6.41
N PRO A 158 -1.64 -19.42 -5.57
CA PRO A 158 -0.92 -18.14 -5.45
C PRO A 158 -0.38 -17.67 -6.80
N SER A 159 -0.19 -16.36 -6.93
CA SER A 159 0.53 -15.82 -8.08
C SER A 159 1.96 -16.38 -8.15
N THR A 160 2.44 -16.60 -9.36
CA THR A 160 3.82 -17.04 -9.64
C THR A 160 4.86 -15.92 -9.47
N CYS A 161 4.45 -14.71 -9.12
CA CYS A 161 5.35 -13.62 -8.77
C CYS A 161 6.14 -13.97 -7.50
N VAL A 162 7.47 -13.92 -7.58
CA VAL A 162 8.37 -14.19 -6.46
C VAL A 162 8.93 -12.92 -5.82
N SER A 163 8.36 -11.78 -6.15
CA SER A 163 8.79 -10.46 -5.64
C SER A 163 10.30 -10.21 -5.81
N CYS A 164 10.87 -10.56 -6.96
CA CYS A 164 12.29 -10.36 -7.27
C CYS A 164 12.65 -8.91 -7.62
N ASN A 165 11.67 -8.03 -7.76
CA ASN A 165 11.77 -6.61 -8.09
C ASN A 165 12.39 -6.26 -9.46
N ARG A 166 12.71 -7.23 -10.32
CA ARG A 166 13.27 -6.97 -11.67
C ARG A 166 12.37 -6.12 -12.56
N CYS A 167 11.06 -6.12 -12.35
CA CYS A 167 10.13 -5.21 -13.02
C CYS A 167 10.37 -3.75 -12.60
N MET A 168 10.75 -3.49 -11.34
CA MET A 168 11.10 -2.15 -10.86
C MET A 168 12.45 -1.70 -11.37
N GLU A 169 13.44 -2.60 -11.37
CA GLU A 169 14.77 -2.35 -11.96
C GLU A 169 14.66 -1.97 -13.43
N ALA A 170 13.85 -2.73 -14.19
CA ALA A 170 13.61 -2.45 -15.60
C ALA A 170 12.99 -1.07 -15.85
N LEU A 171 12.08 -0.61 -14.98
CA LEU A 171 11.52 0.75 -15.07
C LEU A 171 12.58 1.83 -14.85
N LEU A 172 13.50 1.62 -13.90
CA LEU A 172 14.62 2.55 -13.68
C LEU A 172 15.57 2.61 -14.88
N GLU A 173 15.63 1.55 -15.69
CA GLU A 173 16.36 1.48 -16.95
C GLU A 173 15.52 1.94 -18.17
N ALA A 174 14.36 2.60 -17.94
CA ALA A 174 13.42 3.05 -18.97
C ALA A 174 12.91 1.92 -19.91
N LYS A 175 12.90 0.68 -19.45
CA LYS A 175 12.30 -0.46 -20.16
C LYS A 175 10.79 -0.50 -19.97
N PRO A 176 10.02 -1.10 -20.89
CA PRO A 176 8.57 -1.28 -20.73
C PRO A 176 8.20 -1.99 -19.43
N LEU A 177 7.05 -1.62 -18.82
CA LEU A 177 6.55 -2.31 -17.65
C LEU A 177 6.13 -3.75 -18.00
N ALA A 178 6.91 -4.71 -17.54
CA ALA A 178 6.68 -6.13 -17.75
C ALA A 178 7.32 -6.96 -16.62
N CYS A 179 6.98 -8.23 -16.54
CA CYS A 179 7.64 -9.15 -15.63
C CYS A 179 8.95 -9.69 -16.24
N TYR A 180 10.07 -9.30 -15.67
CA TYR A 180 11.42 -9.77 -16.00
C TYR A 180 11.93 -10.83 -15.01
N GLY A 181 11.07 -11.33 -14.16
CA GLY A 181 11.39 -12.40 -13.20
C GLY A 181 11.59 -13.77 -13.87
N PRO A 182 12.05 -14.77 -13.11
CA PRO A 182 12.26 -16.13 -13.63
C PRO A 182 10.95 -16.64 -14.25
N LYS A 183 11.04 -17.22 -15.43
CA LYS A 183 9.91 -17.92 -16.05
C LYS A 183 9.56 -19.09 -15.14
N SER A 184 8.28 -19.28 -14.82
CA SER A 184 7.85 -20.53 -14.18
C SER A 184 8.17 -21.66 -15.16
N GLU A 185 8.91 -22.65 -14.73
CA GLU A 185 8.92 -23.92 -15.45
C GLU A 185 7.47 -24.37 -15.57
N LYS A 186 7.02 -24.59 -16.81
CA LYS A 186 5.72 -25.21 -17.06
C LYS A 186 5.78 -26.61 -16.44
N ARG A 187 5.15 -26.81 -15.30
CA ARG A 187 4.82 -28.14 -14.78
C ARG A 187 3.52 -28.60 -15.40
#